data_a5d567cc506d45c2b65ca6ef61ef075a
#
_entry.id   a5d567cc506d45c2b65ca6ef61ef075a
#
_cell.length_a   1.000
_cell.length_b   1.000
_cell.length_c   1.000
_cell.angle_alpha   90.00
_cell.angle_beta   90.00
_cell.angle_gamma   90.00
#
_symmetry.space_group_name_H-M   'P 1'
#
loop_
_entity.id
_entity.type
_entity.pdbx_description
1 polymer ?
#
loop_
_entity_poly.entity_id
_entity_poly.type
_entity_poly.pdbx_seq_one_letter_code
_entity_poly.pdbx_strand_id
1 'polypeptide(L)'
;MNRRRMIDSVLGRSAAPGRAAAFGLLVLAAAFATGLAIAPASAKDKVTMPKELPAYGADRPMVIPQVTEATLPNGLIVWIVPRAGLPKVAMALAVRGGWAADGPGMDGFAGMLADALTEGTATRTSQQIAEQMQALGGEIGASGGDDAIIVNADGFAAGAPKILNLLADVARNASFPDKEVDLVKTNTLQRLQARKAAPEFAVSKAFAAAVYGDHPYHIVTQSEESVAKVTPAVMKTEFARRFRPDRAILVVAGAVDVAATRRAIDKEFGTWKAAGEAPKPTPPVPPAGARRILLVDRPGSVQSQIRIGRPAVRATEADYYPLLVANAIFGGAFTSRLTENIREDKGYTYSPSSRVVTSEVGGLIQVDAAVRNDVTSGTLLEVFYELDRMGATLPTDEELARAKRYQTGLFLLRNEINGSLVQTLASNWVKGLPLAALADYVPKVNAVTAEMTRDVARRYMTSRSQTVVIGGDVKSVSGQVEPFGAVTAVTP
;
A
#
# COMPACT_ATOMS: atom_id res chain seq x y z
N MET A 1 -29.45 -33.68 22.53
CA MET A 1 -30.67 -34.25 21.91
C MET A 1 -30.49 -34.25 20.39
N ASN A 2 -30.14 -35.38 19.89
CA ASN A 2 -30.15 -36.00 18.54
C ASN A 2 -30.12 -35.15 17.26
N ARG A 3 -28.91 -35.13 16.68
CA ARG A 3 -28.60 -34.77 15.28
C ARG A 3 -28.72 -36.00 14.31
N ARG A 4 -29.79 -36.71 14.32
CA ARG A 4 -29.98 -37.91 13.46
C ARG A 4 -31.36 -37.99 12.79
N ARG A 5 -31.94 -36.90 12.32
CA ARG A 5 -33.20 -36.90 11.57
C ARG A 5 -33.27 -35.80 10.49
N MET A 6 -32.30 -35.80 9.55
CA MET A 6 -32.40 -34.87 8.42
C MET A 6 -31.68 -35.39 7.15
N ILE A 7 -31.62 -36.68 6.93
CA ILE A 7 -31.04 -37.28 5.71
C ILE A 7 -32.00 -38.24 4.97
N ASP A 8 -33.23 -38.48 5.44
CA ASP A 8 -34.13 -39.51 4.86
C ASP A 8 -35.29 -38.96 3.99
N SER A 9 -35.15 -37.77 3.33
CA SER A 9 -36.27 -37.25 2.52
C SER A 9 -35.95 -36.90 1.06
N VAL A 10 -34.88 -37.40 0.47
CA VAL A 10 -34.58 -37.14 -0.97
C VAL A 10 -34.09 -38.40 -1.69
N LEU A 11 -34.71 -39.54 -1.49
CA LEU A 11 -34.52 -40.69 -2.41
C LEU A 11 -35.82 -41.51 -2.46
N GLY A 12 -36.70 -41.13 -3.33
CA GLY A 12 -37.90 -41.88 -3.68
C GLY A 12 -38.33 -41.61 -5.11
N ARG A 13 -37.85 -42.42 -6.03
CA ARG A 13 -38.69 -43.04 -7.06
C ARG A 13 -37.87 -43.89 -8.04
N SER A 14 -38.27 -45.12 -8.09
CA SER A 14 -37.85 -46.24 -8.92
C SER A 14 -37.95 -46.01 -10.44
N ALA A 15 -36.96 -46.51 -11.19
CA ALA A 15 -37.15 -46.96 -12.57
C ALA A 15 -36.28 -48.20 -12.82
N ALA A 16 -36.83 -49.20 -13.46
CA ALA A 16 -36.37 -50.57 -13.66
C ALA A 16 -35.08 -50.70 -14.50
N PRO A 17 -34.34 -51.83 -14.38
CA PRO A 17 -33.01 -52.00 -14.97
C PRO A 17 -33.06 -52.44 -16.44
N GLY A 18 -32.45 -51.64 -17.32
CA GLY A 18 -32.15 -51.99 -18.71
C GLY A 18 -30.81 -52.70 -18.83
N ARG A 19 -30.74 -53.66 -19.75
CA ARG A 19 -29.65 -54.61 -20.09
C ARG A 19 -28.29 -53.99 -20.47
N ALA A 20 -27.57 -53.37 -19.55
CA ALA A 20 -26.21 -52.87 -19.81
C ALA A 20 -25.16 -53.27 -18.74
N ALA A 21 -25.52 -54.13 -17.78
CA ALA A 21 -24.65 -54.49 -16.65
C ALA A 21 -23.85 -55.80 -16.85
N ALA A 22 -23.88 -56.44 -18.04
CA ALA A 22 -23.19 -57.73 -18.27
C ALA A 22 -21.80 -57.61 -18.93
N PHE A 23 -21.36 -56.46 -19.39
CA PHE A 23 -20.06 -56.31 -20.05
C PHE A 23 -18.94 -55.69 -19.18
N GLY A 24 -19.27 -55.18 -18.03
CA GLY A 24 -18.31 -54.54 -17.12
C GLY A 24 -17.58 -55.47 -16.15
N LEU A 25 -18.11 -56.64 -15.90
CA LEU A 25 -17.57 -57.60 -14.90
C LEU A 25 -16.54 -58.59 -15.44
N LEU A 26 -16.39 -58.73 -16.76
CA LEU A 26 -15.41 -59.63 -17.37
C LEU A 26 -14.03 -59.00 -17.62
N VAL A 27 -13.92 -57.68 -17.56
CA VAL A 27 -12.64 -56.99 -17.73
C VAL A 27 -11.89 -56.81 -16.41
N LEU A 28 -12.56 -56.82 -15.27
CA LEU A 28 -11.92 -56.76 -13.94
C LEU A 28 -11.34 -58.07 -13.43
N ALA A 29 -11.78 -59.22 -13.97
CA ALA A 29 -11.28 -60.56 -13.55
C ALA A 29 -9.98 -60.98 -14.26
N ALA A 30 -9.63 -60.35 -15.39
CA ALA A 30 -8.37 -60.65 -16.13
C ALA A 30 -7.14 -59.84 -15.65
N ALA A 31 -7.35 -58.81 -14.84
CA ALA A 31 -6.26 -57.99 -14.32
C ALA A 31 -5.63 -58.50 -13.01
N PHE A 32 -6.22 -59.53 -12.40
CA PHE A 32 -5.72 -60.10 -11.14
C PHE A 32 -4.81 -61.32 -11.28
N ALA A 33 -4.53 -61.78 -12.52
CA ALA A 33 -3.71 -62.97 -12.75
C ALA A 33 -2.28 -62.70 -13.22
N THR A 34 -1.90 -61.46 -13.46
CA THR A 34 -0.51 -61.13 -13.67
C THR A 34 0.05 -60.51 -12.39
N GLY A 35 0.71 -61.35 -11.59
CA GLY A 35 1.42 -60.91 -10.40
C GLY A 35 2.52 -59.92 -10.77
N LEU A 36 2.18 -58.64 -10.87
CA LEU A 36 3.17 -57.57 -10.73
C LEU A 36 3.63 -57.63 -9.28
N ALA A 37 4.81 -58.16 -9.04
CA ALA A 37 5.52 -57.96 -7.80
C ALA A 37 5.74 -56.46 -7.63
N ILE A 38 4.86 -55.81 -6.85
CA ILE A 38 5.13 -54.43 -6.38
C ILE A 38 6.34 -54.60 -5.45
N ALA A 39 7.54 -54.30 -5.96
CA ALA A 39 8.70 -54.15 -5.13
C ALA A 39 8.33 -53.13 -4.01
N PRO A 40 8.61 -53.43 -2.73
CA PRO A 40 8.37 -52.46 -1.68
C PRO A 40 9.12 -51.17 -2.07
N ALA A 41 8.37 -50.09 -2.19
CA ALA A 41 9.00 -48.79 -2.39
C ALA A 41 10.05 -48.64 -1.29
N SER A 42 11.31 -48.60 -1.67
CA SER A 42 12.43 -48.34 -0.75
C SER A 42 11.98 -47.18 0.13
N ALA A 43 11.97 -47.39 1.44
CA ALA A 43 11.74 -46.31 2.38
C ALA A 43 12.71 -45.19 1.99
N LYS A 44 12.17 -44.08 1.45
CA LYS A 44 12.97 -42.93 1.15
C LYS A 44 13.74 -42.62 2.43
N ASP A 45 15.05 -42.55 2.32
CA ASP A 45 15.91 -42.15 3.43
C ASP A 45 15.23 -40.97 4.14
N LYS A 46 15.04 -41.12 5.45
CA LYS A 46 14.50 -40.02 6.26
C LYS A 46 15.40 -38.83 6.04
N VAL A 47 14.95 -37.85 5.27
CA VAL A 47 15.66 -36.59 5.12
C VAL A 47 15.78 -36.00 6.53
N THR A 48 16.95 -36.13 7.11
CA THR A 48 17.25 -35.53 8.42
C THR A 48 17.35 -34.04 8.17
N MET A 49 16.36 -33.29 8.63
CA MET A 49 16.43 -31.82 8.56
C MET A 49 17.69 -31.35 9.27
N PRO A 50 18.44 -30.42 8.68
CA PRO A 50 19.57 -29.80 9.37
C PRO A 50 19.13 -29.23 10.71
N LYS A 51 19.92 -29.40 11.77
CA LYS A 51 19.63 -28.82 13.08
C LYS A 51 19.72 -27.30 13.08
N GLU A 52 20.45 -26.74 12.15
CA GLU A 52 20.66 -25.30 12.00
C GLU A 52 20.29 -24.89 10.57
N LEU A 53 19.78 -23.66 10.43
CA LEU A 53 19.54 -23.08 9.12
C LEU A 53 20.89 -22.92 8.38
N PRO A 54 20.93 -23.12 7.05
CA PRO A 54 22.11 -22.83 6.27
C PRO A 54 22.57 -21.38 6.53
N ALA A 55 23.89 -21.16 6.60
CA ALA A 55 24.42 -19.82 6.68
C ALA A 55 23.93 -18.99 5.47
N TYR A 56 23.64 -17.73 5.71
CA TYR A 56 23.31 -16.81 4.61
C TYR A 56 24.48 -16.76 3.63
N GLY A 57 24.18 -16.87 2.34
CA GLY A 57 25.16 -16.61 1.28
C GLY A 57 25.60 -15.14 1.29
N ALA A 58 26.66 -14.82 0.55
CA ALA A 58 27.05 -13.43 0.32
C ALA A 58 25.91 -12.64 -0.34
N ASP A 59 25.72 -11.41 0.12
CA ASP A 59 24.74 -10.50 -0.46
C ASP A 59 25.06 -10.31 -1.96
N ARG A 60 24.06 -10.55 -2.81
CA ARG A 60 24.21 -10.28 -4.23
C ARG A 60 24.14 -8.78 -4.47
N PRO A 61 25.06 -8.19 -5.26
CA PRO A 61 24.97 -6.78 -5.60
C PRO A 61 23.67 -6.52 -6.36
N MET A 62 23.01 -5.42 -6.04
CA MET A 62 21.84 -4.97 -6.79
C MET A 62 22.28 -4.61 -8.21
N VAL A 63 21.70 -5.27 -9.21
CA VAL A 63 21.81 -4.83 -10.60
C VAL A 63 20.84 -3.66 -10.77
N ILE A 64 21.39 -2.44 -10.80
CA ILE A 64 20.61 -1.24 -11.05
C ILE A 64 20.25 -1.21 -12.54
N PRO A 65 18.96 -1.22 -12.90
CA PRO A 65 18.59 -1.14 -14.30
C PRO A 65 19.03 0.22 -14.89
N GLN A 66 19.51 0.21 -16.12
CA GLN A 66 19.77 1.47 -16.84
C GLN A 66 18.42 2.14 -17.13
N VAL A 67 18.30 3.40 -16.72
CA VAL A 67 17.09 4.20 -16.97
C VAL A 67 17.43 5.28 -17.99
N THR A 68 16.67 5.33 -19.06
CA THR A 68 16.72 6.44 -20.02
C THR A 68 15.75 7.52 -19.56
N GLU A 69 16.29 8.69 -19.25
CA GLU A 69 15.52 9.87 -18.85
C GLU A 69 15.34 10.83 -20.03
N ALA A 70 14.15 11.39 -20.14
CA ALA A 70 13.84 12.42 -21.14
C ALA A 70 12.71 13.31 -20.65
N THR A 71 12.64 14.53 -21.21
CA THR A 71 11.49 15.44 -21.03
C THR A 71 10.95 15.80 -22.41
N LEU A 72 9.64 15.71 -22.59
CA LEU A 72 8.97 16.14 -23.81
C LEU A 72 8.90 17.67 -23.87
N PRO A 73 8.73 18.28 -25.07
CA PRO A 73 8.58 19.72 -25.21
C PRO A 73 7.40 20.32 -24.39
N ASN A 74 6.38 19.52 -24.09
CA ASN A 74 5.23 19.92 -23.27
C ASN A 74 5.46 19.80 -21.75
N GLY A 75 6.66 19.38 -21.31
CA GLY A 75 7.05 19.25 -19.92
C GLY A 75 6.84 17.86 -19.30
N LEU A 76 6.24 16.90 -20.02
CA LEU A 76 6.11 15.52 -19.51
C LEU A 76 7.49 14.88 -19.32
N ILE A 77 7.79 14.45 -18.10
CA ILE A 77 8.99 13.67 -17.78
C ILE A 77 8.73 12.20 -18.15
N VAL A 78 9.73 11.56 -18.74
CA VAL A 78 9.67 10.16 -19.20
C VAL A 78 10.88 9.41 -18.71
N TRP A 79 10.67 8.31 -17.99
CA TRP A 79 11.69 7.36 -17.61
C TRP A 79 11.40 6.00 -18.23
N ILE A 80 12.36 5.45 -19.00
CA ILE A 80 12.24 4.15 -19.66
C ILE A 80 13.32 3.21 -19.10
N VAL A 81 12.87 2.06 -18.59
CA VAL A 81 13.67 1.05 -17.92
C VAL A 81 13.60 -0.25 -18.73
N PRO A 82 14.50 -0.47 -19.72
CA PRO A 82 14.52 -1.73 -20.44
C PRO A 82 14.97 -2.86 -19.52
N ARG A 83 14.20 -3.95 -19.49
CA ARG A 83 14.50 -5.15 -18.70
C ARG A 83 14.32 -6.40 -19.55
N ALA A 84 15.40 -7.16 -19.69
CA ALA A 84 15.35 -8.49 -20.30
C ALA A 84 14.71 -9.50 -19.33
N GLY A 85 14.21 -10.60 -19.84
CA GLY A 85 13.62 -11.69 -19.05
C GLY A 85 12.16 -11.92 -19.43
N LEU A 86 11.23 -11.59 -18.55
CA LEU A 86 9.81 -11.81 -18.83
C LEU A 86 9.31 -10.89 -19.95
N PRO A 87 8.54 -11.42 -20.95
CA PRO A 87 7.99 -10.64 -22.06
C PRO A 87 6.79 -9.79 -21.61
N LYS A 88 6.98 -9.00 -20.54
CA LYS A 88 5.98 -8.11 -19.96
C LYS A 88 6.47 -6.67 -19.94
N VAL A 89 5.51 -5.74 -19.96
CA VAL A 89 5.71 -4.31 -19.76
C VAL A 89 4.77 -3.82 -18.68
N ALA A 90 5.25 -2.86 -17.89
CA ALA A 90 4.42 -2.08 -16.98
C ALA A 90 4.68 -0.59 -17.19
N MET A 91 3.65 0.21 -17.00
CA MET A 91 3.65 1.66 -17.18
C MET A 91 2.95 2.31 -15.99
N ALA A 92 3.50 3.43 -15.51
CA ALA A 92 2.86 4.26 -14.50
C ALA A 92 2.92 5.72 -14.94
N LEU A 93 1.77 6.35 -15.08
CA LEU A 93 1.67 7.80 -15.27
C LEU A 93 1.25 8.41 -13.93
N ALA A 94 2.16 9.10 -13.26
CA ALA A 94 1.86 9.85 -12.05
C ALA A 94 1.63 11.32 -12.38
N VAL A 95 0.53 11.87 -11.87
CA VAL A 95 0.16 13.27 -12.02
C VAL A 95 0.02 13.90 -10.64
N ARG A 96 0.79 14.95 -10.33
CA ARG A 96 0.67 15.69 -9.06
C ARG A 96 -0.69 16.36 -8.95
N GLY A 97 -1.32 16.22 -7.80
CA GLY A 97 -2.66 16.73 -7.56
C GLY A 97 -3.58 15.65 -6.97
N GLY A 98 -3.09 14.97 -5.93
CA GLY A 98 -3.85 14.01 -5.13
C GLY A 98 -4.86 14.67 -4.19
N TRP A 99 -5.16 14.04 -3.07
CA TRP A 99 -6.12 14.52 -2.07
C TRP A 99 -5.74 15.88 -1.47
N ALA A 100 -4.42 16.14 -1.32
CA ALA A 100 -3.94 17.43 -0.86
C ALA A 100 -4.31 18.61 -1.78
N ALA A 101 -4.71 18.34 -3.00
CA ALA A 101 -5.17 19.34 -3.96
C ALA A 101 -6.71 19.44 -4.04
N ASP A 102 -7.43 18.69 -3.22
CA ASP A 102 -8.88 18.78 -3.16
C ASP A 102 -9.30 20.13 -2.56
N GLY A 103 -10.34 20.74 -3.13
CA GLY A 103 -10.88 21.98 -2.62
C GLY A 103 -11.68 21.79 -1.33
N PRO A 104 -12.01 22.89 -0.62
CA PRO A 104 -12.80 22.81 0.60
C PRO A 104 -14.13 22.04 0.40
N GLY A 105 -14.41 21.08 1.26
CA GLY A 105 -15.59 20.23 1.20
C GLY A 105 -15.61 19.26 0.02
N MET A 106 -14.44 18.97 -0.58
CA MET A 106 -14.24 17.97 -1.63
C MET A 106 -13.31 16.84 -1.15
N ASP A 107 -13.32 16.56 0.14
CA ASP A 107 -12.43 15.59 0.78
C ASP A 107 -12.40 14.25 0.04
N GLY A 108 -11.21 13.80 -0.36
CA GLY A 108 -10.99 12.54 -1.05
C GLY A 108 -11.49 12.49 -2.50
N PHE A 109 -11.80 13.65 -3.10
CA PHE A 109 -12.28 13.74 -4.49
C PHE A 109 -11.28 13.14 -5.48
N ALA A 110 -9.98 13.35 -5.30
CA ALA A 110 -8.97 12.77 -6.18
C ALA A 110 -9.05 11.23 -6.28
N GLY A 111 -9.53 10.56 -5.23
CA GLY A 111 -9.81 9.12 -5.26
C GLY A 111 -10.99 8.77 -6.18
N MET A 112 -12.09 9.54 -6.09
CA MET A 112 -13.25 9.35 -6.98
C MET A 112 -12.93 9.70 -8.44
N LEU A 113 -12.11 10.74 -8.65
CA LEU A 113 -11.62 11.07 -9.98
C LEU A 113 -10.78 9.94 -10.57
N ALA A 114 -9.88 9.35 -9.76
CA ALA A 114 -9.09 8.19 -10.17
C ALA A 114 -9.99 6.99 -10.55
N ASP A 115 -10.97 6.65 -9.70
CA ASP A 115 -11.92 5.57 -9.96
C ASP A 115 -12.69 5.79 -11.28
N ALA A 116 -13.00 7.05 -11.62
CA ALA A 116 -13.77 7.38 -12.81
C ALA A 116 -12.96 7.43 -14.12
N LEU A 117 -11.63 7.45 -14.08
CA LEU A 117 -10.78 7.60 -15.27
C LEU A 117 -10.96 6.48 -16.29
N THR A 118 -11.13 5.25 -15.82
CA THR A 118 -11.30 4.07 -16.68
C THR A 118 -12.74 3.77 -17.05
N GLU A 119 -13.69 4.58 -16.58
CA GLU A 119 -15.12 4.38 -16.82
C GLU A 119 -15.61 4.92 -18.17
N GLY A 120 -14.71 5.46 -18.98
CA GLY A 120 -14.94 5.86 -20.35
C GLY A 120 -14.07 7.01 -20.80
N THR A 121 -13.77 7.01 -22.10
CA THR A 121 -13.08 8.10 -22.80
C THR A 121 -13.95 8.67 -23.90
N ALA A 122 -13.46 9.67 -24.61
CA ALA A 122 -14.16 10.20 -25.78
C ALA A 122 -14.38 9.16 -26.91
N THR A 123 -13.58 8.07 -26.91
CA THR A 123 -13.56 7.07 -27.98
C THR A 123 -13.87 5.64 -27.53
N ARG A 124 -13.91 5.38 -26.23
CA ARG A 124 -14.10 4.03 -25.66
C ARG A 124 -15.02 4.05 -24.45
N THR A 125 -15.85 3.03 -24.35
CA THR A 125 -16.60 2.73 -23.11
C THR A 125 -15.69 2.01 -22.09
N SER A 126 -16.11 1.96 -20.82
CA SER A 126 -15.43 1.19 -19.77
C SER A 126 -15.24 -0.28 -20.17
N GLN A 127 -16.26 -0.91 -20.72
CA GLN A 127 -16.21 -2.27 -21.22
C GLN A 127 -15.15 -2.45 -22.32
N GLN A 128 -15.10 -1.55 -23.30
CA GLN A 128 -14.10 -1.60 -24.37
C GLN A 128 -12.68 -1.42 -23.87
N ILE A 129 -12.46 -0.57 -22.87
CA ILE A 129 -11.15 -0.40 -22.21
C ILE A 129 -10.74 -1.72 -21.55
N ALA A 130 -11.63 -2.32 -20.76
CA ALA A 130 -11.37 -3.57 -20.05
C ALA A 130 -11.09 -4.73 -21.04
N GLU A 131 -11.92 -4.91 -22.07
CA GLU A 131 -11.76 -5.96 -23.09
C GLU A 131 -10.45 -5.81 -23.88
N GLN A 132 -10.08 -4.57 -24.25
CA GLN A 132 -8.83 -4.32 -24.96
C GLN A 132 -7.61 -4.62 -24.08
N MET A 133 -7.63 -4.25 -22.80
CA MET A 133 -6.55 -4.57 -21.87
C MET A 133 -6.45 -6.07 -21.61
N GLN A 134 -7.57 -6.75 -21.41
CA GLN A 134 -7.61 -8.21 -21.26
C GLN A 134 -7.03 -8.93 -22.48
N ALA A 135 -7.35 -8.48 -23.69
CA ALA A 135 -6.78 -9.03 -24.93
C ALA A 135 -5.25 -8.81 -25.06
N LEU A 136 -4.69 -7.84 -24.34
CA LEU A 136 -3.25 -7.56 -24.23
C LEU A 136 -2.58 -8.30 -23.05
N GLY A 137 -3.35 -9.14 -22.34
CA GLY A 137 -2.86 -9.95 -21.21
C GLY A 137 -2.51 -9.13 -19.97
N GLY A 138 -3.22 -8.04 -19.73
CA GLY A 138 -2.97 -7.13 -18.63
C GLY A 138 -4.20 -6.34 -18.17
N GLU A 139 -3.95 -5.31 -17.39
CA GLU A 139 -4.98 -4.44 -16.82
C GLU A 139 -4.56 -2.96 -16.86
N ILE A 140 -5.54 -2.08 -16.71
CA ILE A 140 -5.37 -0.65 -16.51
C ILE A 140 -6.24 -0.21 -15.35
N GLY A 141 -5.70 0.66 -14.48
CA GLY A 141 -6.44 1.22 -13.37
C GLY A 141 -5.78 2.49 -12.86
N ALA A 142 -6.48 3.21 -12.01
CA ALA A 142 -5.94 4.41 -11.40
C ALA A 142 -6.19 4.43 -9.89
N SER A 143 -5.34 5.16 -9.17
CA SER A 143 -5.48 5.37 -7.72
C SER A 143 -5.13 6.80 -7.35
N GLY A 144 -5.92 7.39 -6.44
CA GLY A 144 -5.63 8.69 -5.83
C GLY A 144 -4.95 8.51 -4.48
N GLY A 145 -3.77 9.11 -4.32
CA GLY A 145 -3.06 9.25 -3.04
C GLY A 145 -3.05 10.69 -2.55
N ASP A 146 -2.33 10.95 -1.46
CA ASP A 146 -2.26 12.31 -0.89
C ASP A 146 -1.73 13.34 -1.90
N ASP A 147 -0.66 13.01 -2.61
CA ASP A 147 0.09 13.97 -3.45
C ASP A 147 -0.17 13.82 -4.95
N ALA A 148 -0.62 12.64 -5.39
CA ALA A 148 -0.74 12.32 -6.82
C ALA A 148 -1.90 11.37 -7.12
N ILE A 149 -2.36 11.41 -8.38
CA ILE A 149 -3.14 10.35 -9.02
C ILE A 149 -2.17 9.56 -9.90
N ILE A 150 -2.18 8.24 -9.80
CA ILE A 150 -1.32 7.36 -10.59
C ILE A 150 -2.19 6.43 -11.42
N VAL A 151 -2.01 6.48 -12.74
CA VAL A 151 -2.62 5.54 -13.70
C VAL A 151 -1.58 4.48 -14.02
N ASN A 152 -1.91 3.22 -13.73
CA ASN A 152 -1.06 2.06 -14.00
C ASN A 152 -1.64 1.26 -15.15
N ALA A 153 -0.78 0.73 -16.00
CA ALA A 153 -1.15 -0.24 -17.02
C ALA A 153 -0.02 -1.27 -17.19
N ASP A 154 -0.37 -2.52 -17.37
CA ASP A 154 0.60 -3.57 -17.66
C ASP A 154 0.06 -4.56 -18.71
N GLY A 155 0.91 -5.46 -19.19
CA GLY A 155 0.52 -6.51 -20.10
C GLY A 155 1.72 -7.16 -20.82
N PHE A 156 1.45 -7.88 -21.90
CA PHE A 156 2.51 -8.45 -22.70
C PHE A 156 3.28 -7.40 -23.50
N ALA A 157 4.61 -7.49 -23.53
CA ALA A 157 5.51 -6.53 -24.19
C ALA A 157 5.20 -6.35 -25.68
N ALA A 158 4.75 -7.40 -26.38
CA ALA A 158 4.33 -7.31 -27.78
C ALA A 158 3.16 -6.33 -27.98
N GLY A 159 2.34 -6.11 -26.94
CA GLY A 159 1.23 -5.16 -26.93
C GLY A 159 1.60 -3.76 -26.44
N ALA A 160 2.86 -3.50 -26.07
CA ALA A 160 3.26 -2.24 -25.42
C ALA A 160 2.77 -0.97 -26.12
N PRO A 161 2.81 -0.83 -27.47
CA PRO A 161 2.27 0.37 -28.13
C PRO A 161 0.76 0.55 -27.94
N LYS A 162 -0.01 -0.55 -27.91
CA LYS A 162 -1.46 -0.51 -27.68
C LYS A 162 -1.81 -0.20 -26.22
N ILE A 163 -1.06 -0.76 -25.27
CA ILE A 163 -1.18 -0.45 -23.84
C ILE A 163 -0.90 1.03 -23.62
N LEU A 164 0.17 1.57 -24.21
CA LEU A 164 0.50 3.00 -24.15
C LEU A 164 -0.59 3.88 -24.72
N ASN A 165 -1.19 3.50 -25.84
CA ASN A 165 -2.32 4.22 -26.45
C ASN A 165 -3.55 4.24 -25.54
N LEU A 166 -3.89 3.11 -24.90
CA LEU A 166 -4.99 3.03 -23.93
C LEU A 166 -4.72 3.92 -22.69
N LEU A 167 -3.50 3.84 -22.14
CA LEU A 167 -3.10 4.69 -21.02
C LEU A 167 -3.16 6.17 -21.40
N ALA A 168 -2.69 6.54 -22.58
CA ALA A 168 -2.76 7.92 -23.07
C ALA A 168 -4.21 8.39 -23.28
N ASP A 169 -5.08 7.52 -23.77
CA ASP A 169 -6.50 7.85 -23.97
C ASP A 169 -7.20 8.09 -22.63
N VAL A 170 -7.01 7.21 -21.65
CA VAL A 170 -7.53 7.38 -20.28
C VAL A 170 -7.00 8.66 -19.62
N ALA A 171 -5.70 8.94 -19.76
CA ALA A 171 -5.08 10.09 -19.11
C ALA A 171 -5.38 11.44 -19.76
N ARG A 172 -5.86 11.46 -21.01
CA ARG A 172 -6.05 12.69 -21.80
C ARG A 172 -7.50 12.96 -22.18
N ASN A 173 -8.30 11.91 -22.33
CA ASN A 173 -9.60 11.96 -22.96
C ASN A 173 -10.72 11.35 -22.11
N ALA A 174 -10.53 11.17 -20.80
CA ALA A 174 -11.59 10.70 -19.90
C ALA A 174 -12.86 11.54 -20.06
N SER A 175 -14.01 10.89 -20.23
CA SER A 175 -15.27 11.56 -20.62
C SER A 175 -16.28 11.72 -19.49
N PHE A 176 -16.16 10.90 -18.43
CA PHE A 176 -17.03 10.92 -17.25
C PHE A 176 -18.53 10.83 -17.60
N PRO A 177 -19.00 9.71 -18.19
CA PRO A 177 -20.40 9.55 -18.49
C PRO A 177 -21.28 9.61 -17.22
N ASP A 178 -22.47 10.22 -17.30
CA ASP A 178 -23.36 10.42 -16.16
C ASP A 178 -23.61 9.13 -15.36
N LYS A 179 -23.97 8.04 -16.07
CA LYS A 179 -24.25 6.75 -15.48
C LYS A 179 -23.05 6.17 -14.72
N GLU A 180 -21.86 6.32 -15.25
CA GLU A 180 -20.62 5.81 -14.63
C GLU A 180 -20.20 6.67 -13.43
N VAL A 181 -20.38 7.99 -13.51
CA VAL A 181 -20.17 8.88 -12.36
C VAL A 181 -21.12 8.54 -11.22
N ASP A 182 -22.40 8.27 -11.51
CA ASP A 182 -23.36 7.84 -10.48
C ASP A 182 -23.00 6.48 -9.87
N LEU A 183 -22.45 5.56 -10.67
CA LEU A 183 -21.95 4.29 -10.18
C LEU A 183 -20.74 4.49 -9.25
N VAL A 184 -19.77 5.33 -9.62
CA VAL A 184 -18.63 5.69 -8.78
C VAL A 184 -19.09 6.28 -7.45
N LYS A 185 -20.08 7.20 -7.46
CA LYS A 185 -20.67 7.77 -6.23
C LYS A 185 -21.28 6.68 -5.35
N THR A 186 -22.09 5.81 -5.95
CA THR A 186 -22.76 4.72 -5.22
C THR A 186 -21.74 3.78 -4.58
N ASN A 187 -20.75 3.34 -5.33
CA ASN A 187 -19.68 2.47 -4.84
C ASN A 187 -18.85 3.16 -3.73
N THR A 188 -18.60 4.45 -3.88
CA THR A 188 -17.86 5.23 -2.87
C THR A 188 -18.65 5.34 -1.58
N LEU A 189 -19.96 5.58 -1.61
CA LEU A 189 -20.80 5.60 -0.42
C LEU A 189 -20.83 4.22 0.27
N GLN A 190 -20.95 3.13 -0.49
CA GLN A 190 -20.91 1.78 0.07
C GLN A 190 -19.55 1.49 0.75
N ARG A 191 -18.44 1.83 0.10
CA ARG A 191 -17.11 1.71 0.70
C ARG A 191 -16.96 2.57 1.95
N LEU A 192 -17.49 3.79 1.93
CA LEU A 192 -17.47 4.70 3.09
C LEU A 192 -18.23 4.09 4.28
N GLN A 193 -19.41 3.52 4.06
CA GLN A 193 -20.18 2.86 5.13
C GLN A 193 -19.41 1.65 5.71
N ALA A 194 -18.82 0.83 4.86
CA ALA A 194 -17.98 -0.29 5.30
C ALA A 194 -16.77 0.20 6.13
N ARG A 195 -16.09 1.27 5.70
CA ARG A 195 -14.97 1.87 6.43
C ARG A 195 -15.38 2.45 7.77
N LYS A 196 -16.52 3.14 7.85
CA LYS A 196 -17.05 3.69 9.12
C LYS A 196 -17.36 2.60 10.15
N ALA A 197 -17.74 1.41 9.71
CA ALA A 197 -17.97 0.27 10.59
C ALA A 197 -16.67 -0.35 11.14
N ALA A 198 -15.53 -0.11 10.50
CA ALA A 198 -14.26 -0.67 10.94
C ALA A 198 -13.77 -0.04 12.27
N PRO A 199 -13.26 -0.87 13.20
CA PRO A 199 -12.84 -0.42 14.53
C PRO A 199 -11.80 0.70 14.52
N GLU A 200 -10.88 0.68 13.57
CA GLU A 200 -9.79 1.63 13.44
C GLU A 200 -10.15 2.94 12.75
N PHE A 201 -11.34 3.05 12.15
CA PHE A 201 -11.72 4.22 11.35
C PHE A 201 -11.75 5.51 12.18
N ALA A 202 -12.50 5.51 13.28
CA ALA A 202 -12.63 6.67 14.16
C ALA A 202 -11.28 7.09 14.77
N VAL A 203 -10.44 6.11 15.14
CA VAL A 203 -9.06 6.35 15.60
C VAL A 203 -8.22 6.99 14.51
N SER A 204 -8.31 6.50 13.27
CA SER A 204 -7.57 7.04 12.13
C SER A 204 -7.94 8.50 11.85
N LYS A 205 -9.23 8.80 11.85
CA LYS A 205 -9.77 10.15 11.63
C LYS A 205 -9.32 11.11 12.74
N ALA A 206 -9.51 10.71 14.02
CA ALA A 206 -9.09 11.51 15.16
C ALA A 206 -7.56 11.73 15.19
N PHE A 207 -6.79 10.71 14.84
CA PHE A 207 -5.34 10.81 14.77
C PHE A 207 -4.88 11.77 13.67
N ALA A 208 -5.42 11.65 12.46
CA ALA A 208 -5.07 12.52 11.35
C ALA A 208 -5.42 13.99 11.65
N ALA A 209 -6.63 14.23 12.19
CA ALA A 209 -7.02 15.57 12.64
C ALA A 209 -6.10 16.13 13.73
N ALA A 210 -5.70 15.29 14.71
CA ALA A 210 -4.81 15.71 15.78
C ALA A 210 -3.37 15.98 15.29
N VAL A 211 -2.86 15.20 14.34
CA VAL A 211 -1.49 15.34 13.82
C VAL A 211 -1.39 16.52 12.84
N TYR A 212 -2.37 16.66 11.96
CA TYR A 212 -2.29 17.55 10.82
C TYR A 212 -3.12 18.85 10.97
N GLY A 213 -4.12 18.89 11.89
CA GLY A 213 -5.03 20.03 12.00
C GLY A 213 -5.77 20.26 10.68
N ASP A 214 -5.71 21.50 10.18
CA ASP A 214 -6.34 21.91 8.91
C ASP A 214 -5.48 21.59 7.66
N HIS A 215 -4.29 20.99 7.84
CA HIS A 215 -3.44 20.61 6.71
C HIS A 215 -4.12 19.49 5.89
N PRO A 216 -4.09 19.51 4.54
CA PRO A 216 -4.81 18.57 3.68
C PRO A 216 -4.56 17.08 3.97
N TYR A 217 -3.43 16.71 4.56
CA TYR A 217 -3.13 15.32 4.95
C TYR A 217 -3.99 14.81 6.13
N HIS A 218 -4.87 15.65 6.71
CA HIS A 218 -5.87 15.17 7.67
C HIS A 218 -6.98 14.34 7.03
N ILE A 219 -7.14 14.42 5.70
CA ILE A 219 -8.18 13.69 4.96
C ILE A 219 -7.82 12.21 4.93
N VAL A 220 -8.66 11.37 5.53
CA VAL A 220 -8.47 9.91 5.56
C VAL A 220 -9.41 9.16 4.61
N THR A 221 -10.48 9.81 4.16
CA THR A 221 -11.48 9.26 3.24
C THR A 221 -12.39 10.36 2.71
N GLN A 222 -13.24 10.02 1.75
CA GLN A 222 -14.34 10.87 1.31
C GLN A 222 -15.35 11.12 2.44
N SER A 223 -16.12 12.21 2.33
CA SER A 223 -17.31 12.46 3.13
C SER A 223 -18.56 12.29 2.27
N GLU A 224 -19.73 12.06 2.90
CA GLU A 224 -21.01 12.06 2.16
C GLU A 224 -21.25 13.40 1.46
N GLU A 225 -20.82 14.50 2.09
CA GLU A 225 -20.91 15.84 1.51
C GLU A 225 -20.05 15.97 0.24
N SER A 226 -18.80 15.51 0.29
CA SER A 226 -17.90 15.55 -0.88
C SER A 226 -18.45 14.69 -2.02
N VAL A 227 -18.97 13.50 -1.74
CA VAL A 227 -19.58 12.62 -2.74
C VAL A 227 -20.82 13.25 -3.37
N ALA A 228 -21.67 13.94 -2.57
CA ALA A 228 -22.87 14.60 -3.08
C ALA A 228 -22.55 15.70 -4.11
N LYS A 229 -21.43 16.40 -3.97
CA LYS A 229 -20.97 17.47 -4.87
C LYS A 229 -20.41 16.97 -6.21
N VAL A 230 -20.13 15.67 -6.32
CA VAL A 230 -19.55 15.09 -7.55
C VAL A 230 -20.58 15.05 -8.67
N THR A 231 -20.23 15.65 -9.79
CA THR A 231 -20.97 15.63 -11.06
C THR A 231 -20.01 15.45 -12.23
N PRO A 232 -20.47 15.02 -13.41
CA PRO A 232 -19.61 14.96 -14.60
C PRO A 232 -18.92 16.29 -14.94
N ALA A 233 -19.58 17.41 -14.70
CA ALA A 233 -19.01 18.74 -14.93
C ALA A 233 -17.84 19.02 -13.94
N VAL A 234 -18.02 18.70 -12.67
CA VAL A 234 -16.96 18.81 -11.64
C VAL A 234 -15.80 17.87 -11.97
N MET A 235 -16.07 16.62 -12.36
CA MET A 235 -15.03 15.67 -12.79
C MET A 235 -14.21 16.23 -13.96
N LYS A 236 -14.86 16.75 -15.00
CA LYS A 236 -14.17 17.35 -16.16
C LYS A 236 -13.31 18.55 -15.78
N THR A 237 -13.81 19.42 -14.91
CA THR A 237 -13.08 20.60 -14.45
C THR A 237 -11.82 20.20 -13.66
N GLU A 238 -11.97 19.30 -12.71
CA GLU A 238 -10.86 18.83 -11.87
C GLU A 238 -9.88 17.95 -12.65
N PHE A 239 -10.35 17.16 -13.61
CA PHE A 239 -9.50 16.44 -14.54
C PHE A 239 -8.61 17.39 -15.35
N ALA A 240 -9.19 18.39 -15.98
CA ALA A 240 -8.44 19.37 -16.77
C ALA A 240 -7.40 20.14 -15.93
N ARG A 241 -7.73 20.43 -14.67
CA ARG A 241 -6.84 21.11 -13.73
C ARG A 241 -5.65 20.26 -13.30
N ARG A 242 -5.84 18.92 -13.13
CA ARG A 242 -4.82 17.99 -12.59
C ARG A 242 -4.05 17.27 -13.67
N PHE A 243 -4.74 16.76 -14.71
CA PHE A 243 -4.12 15.95 -15.76
C PHE A 243 -3.45 16.84 -16.82
N ARG A 244 -2.20 17.20 -16.51
CA ARG A 244 -1.40 18.12 -17.32
C ARG A 244 0.05 17.65 -17.41
N PRO A 245 0.70 17.77 -18.58
CA PRO A 245 2.02 17.19 -18.84
C PRO A 245 3.14 17.81 -17.98
N ASP A 246 3.05 19.11 -17.69
CA ASP A 246 4.04 19.86 -16.90
C ASP A 246 4.05 19.49 -15.39
N ARG A 247 3.14 18.61 -14.97
CA ARG A 247 3.06 18.09 -13.59
C ARG A 247 2.98 16.56 -13.57
N ALA A 248 3.49 15.91 -14.61
CA ALA A 248 3.37 14.47 -14.78
C ALA A 248 4.70 13.80 -15.11
N ILE A 249 4.81 12.55 -14.73
CA ILE A 249 5.86 11.64 -15.15
C ILE A 249 5.24 10.35 -15.70
N LEU A 250 5.77 9.86 -16.81
CA LEU A 250 5.48 8.54 -17.34
C LEU A 250 6.71 7.64 -17.15
N VAL A 251 6.54 6.56 -16.41
CA VAL A 251 7.56 5.53 -16.20
C VAL A 251 7.14 4.27 -16.95
N VAL A 252 8.05 3.71 -17.76
CA VAL A 252 7.84 2.45 -18.51
C VAL A 252 8.95 1.48 -18.15
N ALA A 253 8.62 0.25 -17.74
CA ALA A 253 9.60 -0.78 -17.43
C ALA A 253 9.19 -2.12 -18.05
N GLY A 254 10.18 -2.87 -18.59
CA GLY A 254 9.95 -4.20 -19.13
C GLY A 254 10.73 -4.53 -20.39
N ALA A 255 10.29 -5.55 -21.12
CA ALA A 255 10.91 -6.00 -22.36
C ALA A 255 10.56 -5.06 -23.53
N VAL A 256 11.15 -3.85 -23.51
CA VAL A 256 10.88 -2.79 -24.48
C VAL A 256 12.15 -2.30 -25.15
N ASP A 257 12.05 -1.89 -26.43
CA ASP A 257 13.08 -1.11 -27.11
C ASP A 257 12.91 0.37 -26.74
N VAL A 258 13.99 0.98 -26.25
CA VAL A 258 13.97 2.37 -25.75
C VAL A 258 13.60 3.36 -26.86
N ALA A 259 14.17 3.22 -28.06
CA ALA A 259 13.95 4.16 -29.14
C ALA A 259 12.53 4.06 -29.73
N ALA A 260 12.02 2.83 -29.88
CA ALA A 260 10.64 2.60 -30.32
C ALA A 260 9.62 3.09 -29.27
N THR A 261 9.88 2.81 -27.99
CA THR A 261 9.03 3.27 -26.88
C THR A 261 9.00 4.80 -26.82
N ARG A 262 10.15 5.45 -26.99
CA ARG A 262 10.22 6.92 -27.02
C ARG A 262 9.39 7.51 -28.15
N ARG A 263 9.52 6.98 -29.37
CA ARG A 263 8.71 7.43 -30.53
C ARG A 263 7.20 7.22 -30.29
N ALA A 264 6.85 6.10 -29.67
CA ALA A 264 5.45 5.85 -29.32
C ALA A 264 4.92 6.86 -28.27
N ILE A 265 5.72 7.19 -27.26
CA ILE A 265 5.38 8.19 -26.24
C ILE A 265 5.25 9.58 -26.89
N ASP A 266 6.20 9.98 -27.74
CA ASP A 266 6.13 11.26 -28.46
C ASP A 266 4.84 11.37 -29.31
N LYS A 267 4.43 10.28 -29.97
CA LYS A 267 3.17 10.21 -30.73
C LYS A 267 1.94 10.39 -29.84
N GLU A 268 1.87 9.66 -28.74
CA GLU A 268 0.67 9.60 -27.89
C GLU A 268 0.56 10.83 -26.95
N PHE A 269 1.66 11.36 -26.44
CA PHE A 269 1.69 12.43 -25.46
C PHE A 269 2.25 13.76 -25.96
N GLY A 270 2.92 13.83 -27.11
CA GLY A 270 3.58 15.06 -27.60
C GLY A 270 2.61 16.22 -27.84
N THR A 271 1.34 15.94 -28.17
CA THR A 271 0.28 16.95 -28.36
C THR A 271 -0.53 17.23 -27.09
N TRP A 272 -0.22 16.55 -25.98
CA TRP A 272 -0.91 16.78 -24.70
C TRP A 272 -0.61 18.18 -24.18
N LYS A 273 -1.64 18.96 -23.89
CA LYS A 273 -1.53 20.35 -23.44
C LYS A 273 -2.09 20.48 -22.03
N ALA A 274 -1.45 21.31 -21.22
CA ALA A 274 -2.02 21.73 -19.95
C ALA A 274 -3.31 22.54 -20.21
N ALA A 275 -4.34 22.24 -19.43
CA ALA A 275 -5.61 22.98 -19.45
C ALA A 275 -5.99 23.38 -18.02
N GLY A 276 -6.66 24.51 -17.89
CA GLY A 276 -7.04 25.06 -16.59
C GLY A 276 -5.85 25.53 -15.72
N GLU A 277 -6.19 26.05 -14.56
CA GLU A 277 -5.22 26.47 -13.55
C GLU A 277 -4.69 25.25 -12.77
N ALA A 278 -3.37 25.14 -12.63
CA ALA A 278 -2.77 24.05 -11.85
C ALA A 278 -3.20 24.08 -10.38
N PRO A 279 -3.31 22.92 -9.70
CA PRO A 279 -3.48 22.89 -8.26
C PRO A 279 -2.39 23.69 -7.54
N LYS A 280 -2.77 24.40 -6.47
CA LYS A 280 -1.82 25.11 -5.62
C LYS A 280 -0.85 24.12 -4.95
N PRO A 281 0.39 24.53 -4.66
CA PRO A 281 1.31 23.70 -3.88
C PRO A 281 0.72 23.35 -2.51
N THR A 282 0.94 22.13 -2.06
CA THR A 282 0.58 21.71 -0.70
C THR A 282 1.46 22.45 0.31
N PRO A 283 0.89 23.03 1.38
CA PRO A 283 1.67 23.72 2.41
C PRO A 283 2.55 22.72 3.18
N PRO A 284 3.59 23.19 3.91
CA PRO A 284 4.38 22.32 4.79
C PRO A 284 3.53 21.72 5.92
N VAL A 285 3.83 20.46 6.29
CA VAL A 285 3.20 19.81 7.44
C VAL A 285 3.51 20.55 8.73
N PRO A 286 2.53 20.74 9.65
CA PRO A 286 2.76 21.34 10.96
C PRO A 286 3.85 20.59 11.75
N PRO A 287 4.68 21.29 12.54
CA PRO A 287 5.67 20.64 13.39
C PRO A 287 4.98 19.83 14.49
N ALA A 288 5.67 18.79 14.98
CA ALA A 288 5.19 18.04 16.13
C ALA A 288 5.14 18.90 17.40
N GLY A 289 4.04 18.79 18.15
CA GLY A 289 3.87 19.41 19.48
C GLY A 289 4.28 18.50 20.64
N ALA A 290 3.95 18.93 21.86
CA ALA A 290 4.03 18.09 23.05
C ALA A 290 3.05 16.91 22.96
N ARG A 291 3.29 15.86 23.79
CA ARG A 291 2.43 14.69 23.84
C ARG A 291 0.97 15.09 24.10
N ARG A 292 0.07 14.52 23.32
CA ARG A 292 -1.39 14.63 23.49
C ARG A 292 -1.99 13.25 23.51
N ILE A 293 -3.00 13.05 24.36
CA ILE A 293 -3.71 11.77 24.48
C ILE A 293 -5.19 12.04 24.22
N LEU A 294 -5.71 11.39 23.20
CA LEU A 294 -7.10 11.48 22.79
C LEU A 294 -7.77 10.12 22.99
N LEU A 295 -8.99 10.13 23.51
CA LEU A 295 -9.79 8.94 23.73
C LEU A 295 -11.08 9.03 22.92
N VAL A 296 -11.27 8.09 22.00
CA VAL A 296 -12.45 7.95 21.15
C VAL A 296 -13.34 6.88 21.77
N ASP A 297 -14.56 7.26 22.20
CA ASP A 297 -15.48 6.32 22.83
C ASP A 297 -16.05 5.31 21.81
N ARG A 298 -15.92 4.03 22.15
CA ARG A 298 -16.51 2.91 21.43
C ARG A 298 -17.20 1.96 22.42
N PRO A 299 -18.42 2.31 22.86
CA PRO A 299 -19.14 1.57 23.89
C PRO A 299 -19.27 0.09 23.55
N GLY A 300 -18.95 -0.78 24.49
CA GLY A 300 -19.04 -2.23 24.36
C GLY A 300 -17.93 -2.87 23.51
N SER A 301 -16.92 -2.11 23.04
CA SER A 301 -15.76 -2.72 22.40
C SER A 301 -14.93 -3.54 23.41
N VAL A 302 -14.50 -4.73 23.02
CA VAL A 302 -13.66 -5.61 23.85
C VAL A 302 -12.16 -5.35 23.65
N GLN A 303 -11.81 -4.53 22.65
CA GLN A 303 -10.45 -4.17 22.32
C GLN A 303 -10.28 -2.66 22.19
N SER A 304 -9.10 -2.20 22.58
CA SER A 304 -8.61 -0.84 22.34
C SER A 304 -7.79 -0.82 21.06
N GLN A 305 -8.13 0.10 20.15
CA GLN A 305 -7.29 0.45 18.99
C GLN A 305 -6.36 1.58 19.38
N ILE A 306 -5.08 1.36 19.39
CA ILE A 306 -4.06 2.33 19.81
C ILE A 306 -3.30 2.79 18.56
N ARG A 307 -3.23 4.11 18.38
CA ARG A 307 -2.38 4.74 17.37
C ARG A 307 -1.53 5.81 18.01
N ILE A 308 -0.23 5.73 17.81
CA ILE A 308 0.76 6.66 18.37
C ILE A 308 1.63 7.14 17.22
N GLY A 309 1.90 8.45 17.14
CA GLY A 309 2.77 8.94 16.09
C GLY A 309 2.89 10.46 16.07
N ARG A 310 3.68 10.95 15.13
CA ARG A 310 3.96 12.37 14.95
C ARG A 310 4.46 12.67 13.55
N PRO A 311 4.40 13.94 13.10
CA PRO A 311 5.11 14.36 11.90
C PRO A 311 6.60 13.99 11.97
N ALA A 312 7.14 13.57 10.81
CA ALA A 312 8.51 13.14 10.64
C ALA A 312 9.09 13.72 9.33
N VAL A 313 10.18 13.13 8.85
CA VAL A 313 10.97 13.63 7.72
C VAL A 313 10.33 13.34 6.37
N ARG A 314 10.65 14.17 5.38
CA ARG A 314 10.47 13.87 3.97
C ARG A 314 11.53 12.86 3.50
N ALA A 315 11.23 12.14 2.41
CA ALA A 315 12.19 11.20 1.81
C ALA A 315 13.49 11.86 1.30
N THR A 316 13.46 13.17 1.06
CA THR A 316 14.62 13.97 0.60
C THR A 316 15.55 14.43 1.73
N GLU A 317 15.16 14.26 2.99
CA GLU A 317 15.93 14.76 4.14
C GLU A 317 16.98 13.74 4.61
N ALA A 318 18.07 14.23 5.19
CA ALA A 318 19.19 13.39 5.63
C ALA A 318 18.81 12.34 6.68
N ASP A 319 17.82 12.64 7.51
CA ASP A 319 17.33 11.76 8.57
C ASP A 319 16.47 10.60 8.06
N TYR A 320 16.10 10.56 6.78
CA TYR A 320 15.18 9.57 6.23
C TYR A 320 15.70 8.13 6.37
N TYR A 321 16.90 7.83 5.86
CA TYR A 321 17.46 6.47 5.94
C TYR A 321 17.78 6.04 7.38
N PRO A 322 18.37 6.90 8.22
CA PRO A 322 18.50 6.60 9.66
C PRO A 322 17.16 6.27 10.33
N LEU A 323 16.09 7.03 10.01
CA LEU A 323 14.76 6.79 10.59
C LEU A 323 14.11 5.49 10.08
N LEU A 324 14.33 5.13 8.81
CA LEU A 324 13.88 3.83 8.27
C LEU A 324 14.53 2.65 9.01
N VAL A 325 15.84 2.73 9.24
CA VAL A 325 16.58 1.68 9.96
C VAL A 325 16.16 1.65 11.44
N ALA A 326 16.04 2.82 12.08
CA ALA A 326 15.55 2.91 13.45
C ALA A 326 14.15 2.32 13.60
N ASN A 327 13.25 2.62 12.66
CA ASN A 327 11.90 2.07 12.64
C ASN A 327 11.90 0.54 12.46
N ALA A 328 12.77 -0.01 11.63
CA ALA A 328 12.87 -1.45 11.44
C ALA A 328 13.29 -2.18 12.74
N ILE A 329 14.18 -1.59 13.53
CA ILE A 329 14.57 -2.09 14.85
C ILE A 329 13.41 -1.95 15.84
N PHE A 330 12.75 -0.81 15.84
CA PHE A 330 11.71 -0.46 16.80
C PHE A 330 10.44 -1.31 16.65
N GLY A 331 9.80 -1.27 15.46
CA GLY A 331 8.47 -1.90 15.25
C GLY A 331 8.14 -2.19 13.79
N GLY A 332 9.06 -1.88 12.85
CA GLY A 332 8.83 -2.03 11.41
C GLY A 332 9.12 -3.43 10.85
N ALA A 333 9.82 -4.28 11.60
CA ALA A 333 10.11 -5.66 11.23
C ALA A 333 9.45 -6.63 12.21
N PHE A 334 9.19 -7.86 11.76
CA PHE A 334 8.62 -8.90 12.62
C PHE A 334 9.51 -9.22 13.83
N THR A 335 10.82 -9.12 13.69
CA THR A 335 11.82 -9.32 14.75
C THR A 335 12.20 -8.02 15.45
N SER A 336 11.28 -7.06 15.52
CA SER A 336 11.49 -5.76 16.16
C SER A 336 11.28 -5.80 17.65
N ARG A 337 11.79 -4.77 18.36
CA ARG A 337 11.65 -4.63 19.83
C ARG A 337 10.19 -4.62 20.27
N LEU A 338 9.29 -3.94 19.53
CA LEU A 338 7.85 -3.97 19.84
C LEU A 338 7.26 -5.38 19.72
N THR A 339 7.62 -6.12 18.68
CA THR A 339 7.12 -7.50 18.53
C THR A 339 7.62 -8.38 19.66
N GLU A 340 8.90 -8.33 19.96
CA GLU A 340 9.50 -9.09 21.05
C GLU A 340 8.83 -8.76 22.39
N ASN A 341 8.71 -7.47 22.74
CA ASN A 341 8.18 -7.02 24.02
C ASN A 341 6.66 -7.28 24.14
N ILE A 342 5.83 -6.65 23.29
CA ILE A 342 4.37 -6.63 23.54
C ILE A 342 3.61 -7.80 22.93
N ARG A 343 4.23 -8.55 21.98
CA ARG A 343 3.66 -9.78 21.44
C ARG A 343 4.20 -11.03 22.09
N GLU A 344 5.55 -11.25 22.02
CA GLU A 344 6.15 -12.52 22.45
C GLU A 344 6.22 -12.61 23.99
N ASP A 345 6.73 -11.56 24.65
CA ASP A 345 6.91 -11.59 26.11
C ASP A 345 5.60 -11.34 26.88
N LYS A 346 4.79 -10.37 26.44
CA LYS A 346 3.60 -9.92 27.18
C LYS A 346 2.30 -10.52 26.66
N GLY A 347 2.23 -10.93 25.41
CA GLY A 347 1.00 -11.46 24.80
C GLY A 347 -0.16 -10.43 24.72
N TYR A 348 0.14 -9.13 24.67
CA TYR A 348 -0.88 -8.08 24.67
C TYR A 348 -1.57 -7.93 23.34
N THR A 349 -0.84 -8.17 22.23
CA THR A 349 -1.37 -8.04 20.87
C THR A 349 -0.69 -9.04 19.93
N TYR A 350 -1.41 -9.40 18.86
CA TYR A 350 -0.87 -10.28 17.82
C TYR A 350 0.00 -9.54 16.79
N SER A 351 -0.28 -8.28 16.50
CA SER A 351 0.31 -7.55 15.38
C SER A 351 0.65 -6.10 15.74
N PRO A 352 1.60 -5.87 16.66
CA PRO A 352 2.11 -4.52 16.85
C PRO A 352 2.94 -4.14 15.62
N SER A 353 2.84 -2.91 15.17
CA SER A 353 3.61 -2.45 14.02
C SER A 353 3.98 -0.97 14.12
N SER A 354 5.09 -0.62 13.50
CA SER A 354 5.48 0.77 13.30
C SER A 354 5.88 1.00 11.85
N ARG A 355 5.58 2.19 11.33
CA ARG A 355 5.93 2.57 9.95
C ARG A 355 6.37 4.02 9.85
N VAL A 356 7.25 4.27 8.89
CA VAL A 356 7.60 5.60 8.42
C VAL A 356 6.93 5.79 7.06
N VAL A 357 6.06 6.79 6.97
CA VAL A 357 5.38 7.20 5.74
C VAL A 357 5.99 8.52 5.30
N THR A 358 6.23 8.69 4.00
CA THR A 358 6.74 9.94 3.43
C THR A 358 5.83 10.42 2.32
N SER A 359 5.65 11.72 2.25
CA SER A 359 4.87 12.44 1.24
C SER A 359 5.68 13.59 0.65
N GLU A 360 5.11 14.35 -0.28
CA GLU A 360 5.80 15.45 -0.98
C GLU A 360 6.31 16.51 0.00
N VAL A 361 5.51 16.88 1.00
CA VAL A 361 5.81 18.01 1.89
C VAL A 361 6.03 17.61 3.35
N GLY A 362 6.03 16.32 3.68
CA GLY A 362 6.22 15.85 5.04
C GLY A 362 6.43 14.35 5.16
N GLY A 363 6.37 13.87 6.38
CA GLY A 363 6.38 12.46 6.72
C GLY A 363 5.66 12.21 8.05
N LEU A 364 5.50 10.96 8.39
CA LEU A 364 4.85 10.48 9.60
C LEU A 364 5.60 9.25 10.10
N ILE A 365 5.91 9.19 11.39
CA ILE A 365 6.18 7.93 12.08
C ILE A 365 4.97 7.55 12.89
N GLN A 366 4.54 6.30 12.79
CA GLN A 366 3.30 5.83 13.38
C GLN A 366 3.43 4.41 13.92
N VAL A 367 2.87 4.17 15.10
CA VAL A 367 2.69 2.87 15.74
C VAL A 367 1.20 2.52 15.75
N ASP A 368 0.87 1.29 15.44
CA ASP A 368 -0.50 0.75 15.51
C ASP A 368 -0.49 -0.54 16.35
N ALA A 369 -1.46 -0.68 17.26
CA ALA A 369 -1.71 -1.90 18.01
C ALA A 369 -3.20 -2.04 18.36
N ALA A 370 -3.72 -3.26 18.21
CA ALA A 370 -5.04 -3.65 18.72
C ALA A 370 -4.86 -4.57 19.93
N VAL A 371 -5.35 -4.19 21.08
CA VAL A 371 -5.13 -4.89 22.36
C VAL A 371 -6.43 -5.10 23.11
N ARG A 372 -6.49 -6.10 24.01
CA ARG A 372 -7.63 -6.18 24.95
C ARG A 372 -7.68 -4.92 25.83
N ASN A 373 -8.88 -4.50 26.21
CA ASN A 373 -9.04 -3.28 27.02
C ASN A 373 -8.25 -3.33 28.33
N ASP A 374 -8.18 -4.49 28.98
CA ASP A 374 -7.52 -4.69 30.28
C ASP A 374 -5.99 -4.47 30.27
N VAL A 375 -5.36 -4.53 29.08
CA VAL A 375 -3.92 -4.34 28.90
C VAL A 375 -3.55 -3.03 28.20
N THR A 376 -4.50 -2.10 28.05
CA THR A 376 -4.27 -0.81 27.36
C THR A 376 -3.16 -0.02 28.04
N SER A 377 -3.19 0.12 29.38
CA SER A 377 -2.16 0.80 30.16
C SER A 377 -0.77 0.13 29.98
N GLY A 378 -0.72 -1.20 30.12
CA GLY A 378 0.51 -1.96 29.95
C GLY A 378 1.11 -1.78 28.55
N THR A 379 0.26 -1.79 27.51
CA THR A 379 0.72 -1.55 26.13
C THR A 379 1.28 -0.15 25.94
N LEU A 380 0.63 0.89 26.47
CA LEU A 380 1.15 2.26 26.39
C LEU A 380 2.49 2.39 27.10
N LEU A 381 2.64 1.80 28.28
CA LEU A 381 3.88 1.81 29.04
C LEU A 381 5.02 1.20 28.23
N GLU A 382 4.80 0.02 27.68
CA GLU A 382 5.83 -0.69 26.91
C GLU A 382 6.17 0.00 25.60
N VAL A 383 5.20 0.55 24.88
CA VAL A 383 5.45 1.34 23.68
C VAL A 383 6.27 2.59 23.99
N PHE A 384 5.95 3.31 25.07
CA PHE A 384 6.71 4.49 25.49
C PHE A 384 8.11 4.12 25.97
N TYR A 385 8.24 3.01 26.69
CA TYR A 385 9.55 2.48 27.09
C TYR A 385 10.44 2.20 25.87
N GLU A 386 9.93 1.48 24.88
CA GLU A 386 10.71 1.17 23.67
C GLU A 386 11.01 2.40 22.82
N LEU A 387 10.08 3.37 22.72
CA LEU A 387 10.33 4.65 22.05
C LEU A 387 11.51 5.39 22.71
N ASP A 388 11.48 5.54 24.03
CA ASP A 388 12.53 6.27 24.76
C ASP A 388 13.84 5.46 24.80
N ARG A 389 13.78 4.14 24.87
CA ARG A 389 14.94 3.23 24.79
C ARG A 389 15.69 3.37 23.46
N MET A 390 14.96 3.53 22.33
CA MET A 390 15.58 3.78 21.02
C MET A 390 16.47 5.02 21.00
N GLY A 391 16.11 6.06 21.74
CA GLY A 391 16.90 7.28 21.87
C GLY A 391 17.97 7.23 22.99
N ALA A 392 17.80 6.37 23.98
CA ALA A 392 18.68 6.29 25.14
C ALA A 392 19.92 5.38 24.91
N THR A 393 19.74 4.29 24.16
CA THR A 393 20.77 3.26 23.96
C THR A 393 21.12 3.11 22.48
N LEU A 394 22.33 2.68 22.18
CA LEU A 394 22.70 2.24 20.85
C LEU A 394 22.03 0.87 20.56
N PRO A 395 21.58 0.62 19.33
CA PRO A 395 21.22 -0.74 18.93
C PRO A 395 22.46 -1.63 18.96
N THR A 396 22.25 -2.92 19.18
CA THR A 396 23.33 -3.90 19.04
C THR A 396 23.74 -4.04 17.58
N ASP A 397 24.97 -4.53 17.33
CA ASP A 397 25.46 -4.79 15.97
C ASP A 397 24.53 -5.77 15.22
N GLU A 398 23.97 -6.74 15.94
CA GLU A 398 23.04 -7.71 15.37
C GLU A 398 21.70 -7.07 14.97
N GLU A 399 21.10 -6.25 15.84
CA GLU A 399 19.87 -5.50 15.54
C GLU A 399 20.06 -4.60 14.31
N LEU A 400 21.18 -3.87 14.28
CA LEU A 400 21.50 -2.96 13.17
C LEU A 400 21.71 -3.72 11.86
N ALA A 401 22.48 -4.80 11.86
CA ALA A 401 22.73 -5.62 10.68
C ALA A 401 21.44 -6.27 10.16
N ARG A 402 20.60 -6.79 11.05
CA ARG A 402 19.31 -7.39 10.72
C ARG A 402 18.36 -6.37 10.11
N ALA A 403 18.25 -5.17 10.69
CA ALA A 403 17.41 -4.09 10.17
C ALA A 403 17.84 -3.62 8.79
N LYS A 404 19.15 -3.43 8.55
CA LYS A 404 19.68 -3.07 7.23
C LYS A 404 19.38 -4.16 6.21
N ARG A 405 19.63 -5.43 6.52
CA ARG A 405 19.34 -6.55 5.62
C ARG A 405 17.85 -6.66 5.31
N TYR A 406 16.98 -6.44 6.30
CA TYR A 406 15.54 -6.41 6.11
C TYR A 406 15.11 -5.30 5.14
N GLN A 407 15.58 -4.07 5.35
CA GLN A 407 15.24 -2.92 4.49
C GLN A 407 15.75 -3.10 3.06
N THR A 408 17.01 -3.52 2.91
CA THR A 408 17.60 -3.75 1.58
C THR A 408 16.95 -4.92 0.86
N GLY A 409 16.68 -6.03 1.57
CA GLY A 409 16.01 -7.20 1.01
C GLY A 409 14.61 -6.90 0.51
N LEU A 410 13.78 -6.20 1.30
CA LEU A 410 12.45 -5.78 0.87
C LEU A 410 12.49 -4.84 -0.34
N PHE A 411 13.44 -3.91 -0.37
CA PHE A 411 13.61 -2.99 -1.49
C PHE A 411 13.95 -3.75 -2.78
N LEU A 412 14.88 -4.70 -2.70
CA LEU A 412 15.27 -5.53 -3.85
C LEU A 412 14.09 -6.35 -4.36
N LEU A 413 13.40 -7.09 -3.48
CA LEU A 413 12.26 -7.93 -3.84
C LEU A 413 11.12 -7.12 -4.49
N ARG A 414 10.81 -5.95 -3.96
CA ARG A 414 9.76 -5.08 -4.53
C ARG A 414 10.12 -4.60 -5.93
N ASN A 415 11.37 -4.26 -6.18
CA ASN A 415 11.81 -3.72 -7.47
C ASN A 415 12.16 -4.79 -8.51
N GLU A 416 12.05 -6.07 -8.18
CA GLU A 416 12.13 -7.19 -9.12
C GLU A 416 10.94 -7.21 -10.10
N ILE A 417 9.75 -6.82 -9.65
CA ILE A 417 8.52 -6.83 -10.45
C ILE A 417 8.39 -5.50 -11.18
N ASN A 418 8.18 -5.53 -12.51
CA ASN A 418 8.09 -4.33 -13.35
C ASN A 418 7.01 -3.34 -12.83
N GLY A 419 5.82 -3.84 -12.45
CA GLY A 419 4.74 -3.01 -11.90
C GLY A 419 5.15 -2.28 -10.62
N SER A 420 5.81 -2.98 -9.69
CA SER A 420 6.32 -2.35 -8.45
C SER A 420 7.47 -1.38 -8.72
N LEU A 421 8.33 -1.66 -9.69
CA LEU A 421 9.42 -0.76 -10.06
C LEU A 421 8.89 0.56 -10.63
N VAL A 422 7.95 0.53 -11.59
CA VAL A 422 7.37 1.77 -12.15
C VAL A 422 6.64 2.57 -11.08
N GLN A 423 5.94 1.90 -10.15
CA GLN A 423 5.28 2.52 -9.02
C GLN A 423 6.29 3.17 -8.05
N THR A 424 7.40 2.49 -7.74
CA THR A 424 8.48 3.04 -6.91
C THR A 424 9.08 4.29 -7.52
N LEU A 425 9.42 4.25 -8.82
CA LEU A 425 10.01 5.36 -9.53
C LEU A 425 9.05 6.57 -9.62
N ALA A 426 7.79 6.32 -9.98
CA ALA A 426 6.75 7.34 -10.03
C ALA A 426 6.52 7.99 -8.66
N SER A 427 6.42 7.18 -7.59
CA SER A 427 6.26 7.67 -6.21
C SER A 427 7.48 8.45 -5.72
N ASN A 428 8.69 8.02 -6.07
CA ASN A 428 9.91 8.74 -5.74
C ASN A 428 9.92 10.13 -6.39
N TRP A 429 9.55 10.23 -7.66
CA TRP A 429 9.43 11.52 -8.35
C TRP A 429 8.38 12.42 -7.69
N VAL A 430 7.21 11.89 -7.32
CA VAL A 430 6.16 12.64 -6.60
C VAL A 430 6.71 13.24 -5.31
N LYS A 431 7.51 12.48 -4.56
CA LYS A 431 8.16 12.89 -3.30
C LYS A 431 9.37 13.81 -3.49
N GLY A 432 9.71 14.18 -4.74
CA GLY A 432 10.85 15.03 -5.05
C GLY A 432 12.21 14.32 -5.02
N LEU A 433 12.23 13.00 -5.01
CA LEU A 433 13.47 12.24 -5.09
C LEU A 433 13.98 12.20 -6.55
N PRO A 434 15.30 12.35 -6.76
CA PRO A 434 15.91 12.21 -8.08
C PRO A 434 15.91 10.73 -8.53
N LEU A 435 16.09 10.50 -9.81
CA LEU A 435 16.21 9.14 -10.38
C LEU A 435 17.31 8.32 -9.67
N ALA A 436 18.43 8.96 -9.31
CA ALA A 436 19.54 8.32 -8.58
C ALA A 436 19.13 7.69 -7.25
N ALA A 437 17.98 8.10 -6.66
CA ALA A 437 17.49 7.52 -5.40
C ALA A 437 17.24 6.02 -5.47
N LEU A 438 16.96 5.46 -6.67
CA LEU A 438 16.84 4.02 -6.86
C LEU A 438 18.19 3.32 -6.60
N ALA A 439 19.28 3.86 -7.16
CA ALA A 439 20.63 3.34 -7.01
C ALA A 439 21.19 3.57 -5.60
N ASP A 440 20.88 4.72 -5.03
CA ASP A 440 21.41 5.18 -3.74
C ASP A 440 20.78 4.47 -2.54
N TYR A 441 19.62 3.82 -2.69
CA TYR A 441 18.86 3.27 -1.56
C TYR A 441 19.70 2.29 -0.73
N VAL A 442 20.23 1.24 -1.36
CA VAL A 442 21.02 0.20 -0.67
C VAL A 442 22.30 0.77 -0.05
N PRO A 443 23.13 1.55 -0.78
CA PRO A 443 24.28 2.23 -0.19
C PRO A 443 23.93 3.10 1.03
N LYS A 444 22.87 3.93 0.92
CA LYS A 444 22.47 4.83 2.02
C LYS A 444 21.95 4.07 3.24
N VAL A 445 21.16 3.00 3.05
CA VAL A 445 20.74 2.14 4.17
C VAL A 445 21.95 1.48 4.84
N ASN A 446 22.90 0.96 4.06
CA ASN A 446 24.09 0.31 4.59
C ASN A 446 25.06 1.28 5.29
N ALA A 447 25.05 2.55 4.92
CA ALA A 447 25.86 3.59 5.56
C ALA A 447 25.34 4.05 6.94
N VAL A 448 24.10 3.69 7.32
CA VAL A 448 23.52 4.08 8.62
C VAL A 448 24.32 3.45 9.75
N THR A 449 24.75 4.24 10.76
CA THR A 449 25.46 3.78 11.95
C THR A 449 24.52 3.61 13.15
N ALA A 450 25.00 2.98 14.22
CA ALA A 450 24.28 2.87 15.48
C ALA A 450 23.98 4.25 16.10
N GLU A 451 24.95 5.18 16.03
CA GLU A 451 24.80 6.55 16.50
C GLU A 451 23.73 7.30 15.70
N MET A 452 23.77 7.22 14.37
CA MET A 452 22.73 7.83 13.50
C MET A 452 21.34 7.31 13.86
N THR A 453 21.21 6.01 14.12
CA THR A 453 19.96 5.37 14.53
C THR A 453 19.45 5.91 15.87
N ARG A 454 20.32 6.00 16.90
CA ARG A 454 19.99 6.58 18.20
C ARG A 454 19.64 8.07 18.10
N ASP A 455 20.42 8.84 17.35
CA ASP A 455 20.25 10.29 17.27
C ASP A 455 18.99 10.70 16.52
N VAL A 456 18.60 9.95 15.48
CA VAL A 456 17.30 10.13 14.81
C VAL A 456 16.15 9.74 15.71
N ALA A 457 16.31 8.66 16.50
CA ALA A 457 15.29 8.24 17.47
C ALA A 457 15.06 9.31 18.55
N ARG A 458 16.10 9.97 19.06
CA ARG A 458 15.97 11.10 19.98
C ARG A 458 15.12 12.24 19.41
N ARG A 459 15.20 12.50 18.11
CA ARG A 459 14.43 13.57 17.44
C ARG A 459 12.98 13.18 17.16
N TYR A 460 12.73 11.94 16.76
CA TYR A 460 11.42 11.54 16.20
C TYR A 460 10.67 10.47 17.01
N MET A 461 11.36 9.71 17.88
CA MET A 461 10.78 8.56 18.57
C MET A 461 10.60 8.77 20.08
N THR A 462 10.84 9.97 20.62
CA THR A 462 10.60 10.25 22.04
C THR A 462 9.12 10.18 22.40
N SER A 463 8.77 9.53 23.52
CA SER A 463 7.41 9.42 24.03
C SER A 463 6.77 10.80 24.33
N ARG A 464 7.60 11.82 24.61
CA ARG A 464 7.14 13.16 25.05
C ARG A 464 6.51 14.01 23.95
N SER A 465 6.66 13.65 22.69
CA SER A 465 6.17 14.42 21.54
C SER A 465 5.27 13.61 20.62
N GLN A 466 4.64 12.57 21.12
CA GLN A 466 3.73 11.73 20.34
C GLN A 466 2.28 12.20 20.50
N THR A 467 1.53 12.13 19.41
CA THR A 467 0.06 12.14 19.45
C THR A 467 -0.40 10.71 19.66
N VAL A 468 -1.17 10.48 20.71
CA VAL A 468 -1.72 9.16 21.09
C VAL A 468 -3.22 9.21 20.91
N VAL A 469 -3.78 8.32 20.14
CA VAL A 469 -5.24 8.16 19.99
C VAL A 469 -5.62 6.73 20.34
N ILE A 470 -6.57 6.59 21.24
CA ILE A 470 -7.06 5.30 21.71
C ILE A 470 -8.56 5.24 21.44
N GLY A 471 -9.01 4.24 20.70
CA GLY A 471 -10.43 3.94 20.52
C GLY A 471 -10.81 2.70 21.30
N GLY A 472 -11.65 2.84 22.30
CA GLY A 472 -12.06 1.75 23.19
C GLY A 472 -13.31 2.07 23.98
N ASP A 473 -13.78 1.12 24.78
CA ASP A 473 -14.85 1.39 25.75
C ASP A 473 -14.31 2.30 26.86
N VAL A 474 -14.73 3.57 26.85
CA VAL A 474 -14.27 4.61 27.81
C VAL A 474 -14.42 4.15 29.25
N LYS A 475 -15.49 3.42 29.60
CA LYS A 475 -15.72 2.92 30.96
C LYS A 475 -14.62 1.95 31.41
N SER A 476 -14.05 1.22 30.48
CA SER A 476 -13.01 0.22 30.76
C SER A 476 -11.60 0.78 30.63
N VAL A 477 -11.41 1.86 29.85
CA VAL A 477 -10.07 2.30 29.40
C VAL A 477 -9.65 3.63 30.04
N SER A 478 -10.56 4.55 30.38
CA SER A 478 -10.21 5.91 30.84
C SER A 478 -9.26 5.91 32.04
N GLY A 479 -9.56 5.17 33.10
CA GLY A 479 -8.70 5.09 34.29
C GLY A 479 -7.31 4.46 34.02
N GLN A 480 -7.16 3.68 32.96
CA GLN A 480 -5.88 3.11 32.56
C GLN A 480 -4.99 4.11 31.82
N VAL A 481 -5.59 5.13 31.20
CA VAL A 481 -4.88 6.10 30.34
C VAL A 481 -4.48 7.37 31.10
N GLU A 482 -5.26 7.76 32.11
CA GLU A 482 -5.01 8.94 32.96
C GLU A 482 -3.59 9.06 33.55
N PRO A 483 -2.90 7.97 33.97
CA PRO A 483 -1.54 8.06 34.47
C PRO A 483 -0.52 8.58 33.46
N PHE A 484 -0.83 8.55 32.17
CA PHE A 484 0.08 9.00 31.11
C PHE A 484 -0.05 10.49 30.79
N GLY A 485 -1.03 11.19 31.32
CA GLY A 485 -1.25 12.63 31.15
C GLY A 485 -2.71 13.00 30.94
N ALA A 486 -2.94 14.28 30.67
CA ALA A 486 -4.31 14.78 30.43
C ALA A 486 -4.92 14.11 29.18
N VAL A 487 -6.12 13.58 29.34
CA VAL A 487 -6.87 12.88 28.30
C VAL A 487 -7.96 13.79 27.76
N THR A 488 -8.05 13.92 26.44
CA THR A 488 -9.12 14.65 25.76
C THR A 488 -10.08 13.65 25.13
N ALA A 489 -11.35 13.69 25.53
CA ALA A 489 -12.39 12.92 24.86
C ALA A 489 -12.70 13.50 23.48
N VAL A 490 -12.80 12.64 22.49
CA VAL A 490 -13.13 13.01 21.10
C VAL A 490 -14.35 12.24 20.65
N THR A 491 -15.32 12.95 20.08
CA THR A 491 -16.48 12.33 19.44
C THR A 491 -16.05 11.70 18.10
N PRO A 492 -16.49 10.46 17.79
CA PRO A 492 -16.14 9.74 16.56
C PRO A 492 -16.51 10.46 15.26
#